data_ed201080c63bde226163016b4af12161
#
_entry.id   ed201080c63bde226163016b4af12161
#
_cell.length_a   1.000
_cell.length_b   1.000
_cell.length_c   1.000
_cell.angle_alpha   90.00
_cell.angle_beta   90.00
_cell.angle_gamma   90.00
#
_symmetry.space_group_name_H-M   'P 1'
#
loop_
_entity.id
_entity.type
_entity.pdbx_description
1 polymer ?
#
loop_
_entity_poly.entity_id
_entity_poly.type
_entity_poly.pdbx_seq_one_letter_code
_entity_poly.pdbx_strand_id
1 'polypeptide(L)'
;MTATLARPAARNAEQTSGIPGYACYRTVGETFASLSQLAADKPEIAQWIDIGDSYDKVTPGEPAGSDIHALVLTNQNSRVTEKGKFVLVAAIHAREYATAELAARFAEKLVAGYGVDPDITWLLDYNEIHIVPQANPDGRGWAEQGYSWRKNTDRPATCASSPSNAPYSFGVDLNRNSTFLWGTCGEGCSSSDPCSVIYRGSSPGSEPEVQAIQAYMRSVFADQRGPNYTDAAPLDTNGVFISLHSYGNLV
;
A
#
# COMPACT_ATOMS: atom_id res chain seq x y z
N MET A 1 12.42 20.50 -8.38
CA MET A 1 13.13 19.77 -9.46
C MET A 1 12.46 18.41 -9.60
N THR A 2 11.63 18.21 -10.62
CA THR A 2 11.02 16.92 -10.94
C THR A 2 12.10 16.07 -11.61
N ALA A 3 12.67 15.11 -10.87
CA ALA A 3 13.53 14.11 -11.47
C ALA A 3 12.67 13.28 -12.44
N THR A 4 12.82 13.53 -13.73
CA THR A 4 12.28 12.65 -14.77
C THR A 4 13.06 11.35 -14.66
N LEU A 5 12.45 10.29 -14.10
CA LEU A 5 13.07 8.97 -14.15
C LEU A 5 13.29 8.62 -15.62
N ALA A 6 14.54 8.39 -15.98
CA ALA A 6 14.85 7.94 -17.32
C ALA A 6 14.10 6.63 -17.60
N ARG A 7 13.54 6.51 -18.80
CA ARG A 7 12.89 5.28 -19.24
C ARG A 7 13.88 4.12 -19.06
N PRO A 8 13.51 3.05 -18.34
CA PRO A 8 14.40 1.90 -18.18
C PRO A 8 14.80 1.37 -19.56
N ALA A 9 16.07 1.00 -19.71
CA ALA A 9 16.54 0.31 -20.90
C ALA A 9 15.74 -1.00 -21.07
N ALA A 10 15.52 -1.41 -22.32
CA ALA A 10 14.88 -2.69 -22.60
C ALA A 10 15.61 -3.80 -21.84
N ARG A 11 14.85 -4.76 -21.27
CA ARG A 11 15.41 -5.92 -20.56
C ARG A 11 16.46 -6.59 -21.43
N ASN A 12 17.68 -6.68 -20.96
CA ASN A 12 18.64 -7.64 -21.50
C ASN A 12 18.12 -9.04 -21.15
N ALA A 13 18.33 -10.02 -22.04
CA ALA A 13 17.81 -11.38 -21.91
C ALA A 13 18.24 -12.14 -20.63
N GLU A 14 19.11 -11.56 -19.81
CA GLU A 14 19.61 -12.14 -18.55
C GLU A 14 18.88 -11.62 -17.29
N GLN A 15 18.00 -10.61 -17.38
CA GLN A 15 17.30 -10.07 -16.22
C GLN A 15 15.94 -10.74 -16.06
N THR A 16 15.91 -11.88 -15.34
CA THR A 16 14.71 -12.71 -15.16
C THR A 16 13.85 -12.33 -13.96
N SER A 17 14.29 -11.38 -13.13
CA SER A 17 13.59 -10.97 -11.90
C SER A 17 13.71 -9.47 -11.66
N GLY A 18 12.75 -8.93 -10.89
CA GLY A 18 12.69 -7.53 -10.50
C GLY A 18 12.16 -6.58 -11.57
N ILE A 19 11.99 -5.32 -11.19
CA ILE A 19 11.51 -4.26 -12.09
C ILE A 19 12.60 -3.92 -13.12
N PRO A 20 12.26 -3.80 -14.41
CA PRO A 20 13.23 -3.46 -15.45
C PRO A 20 14.02 -2.18 -15.12
N GLY A 21 15.35 -2.31 -15.09
CA GLY A 21 16.25 -1.22 -14.68
C GLY A 21 16.43 -1.05 -13.16
N TYR A 22 15.69 -1.80 -12.35
CA TYR A 22 15.69 -1.74 -10.88
C TYR A 22 15.62 -3.14 -10.27
N ALA A 23 16.59 -3.99 -10.56
CA ALA A 23 16.61 -5.40 -10.15
C ALA A 23 16.51 -5.66 -8.64
N CYS A 24 16.80 -4.64 -7.81
CA CYS A 24 16.66 -4.74 -6.35
C CYS A 24 15.22 -4.61 -5.86
N TYR A 25 14.27 -4.24 -6.73
CA TYR A 25 12.87 -4.05 -6.38
C TYR A 25 12.00 -5.09 -7.08
N ARG A 26 11.20 -5.80 -6.32
CA ARG A 26 10.25 -6.80 -6.82
C ARG A 26 9.10 -6.13 -7.58
N THR A 27 8.60 -6.83 -8.59
CA THR A 27 7.30 -6.52 -9.20
C THR A 27 6.16 -6.82 -8.22
N VAL A 28 4.91 -6.41 -8.54
CA VAL A 28 3.72 -6.80 -7.77
C VAL A 28 3.63 -8.31 -7.66
N GLY A 29 3.75 -9.02 -8.79
CA GLY A 29 3.66 -10.48 -8.83
C GLY A 29 4.74 -11.16 -7.97
N GLU A 30 5.97 -10.69 -8.04
CA GLU A 30 7.07 -11.24 -7.23
C GLU A 30 6.89 -10.93 -5.73
N THR A 31 6.37 -9.75 -5.40
CA THR A 31 6.06 -9.37 -4.01
C THR A 31 4.98 -10.29 -3.44
N PHE A 32 3.87 -10.48 -4.17
CA PHE A 32 2.77 -11.33 -3.74
C PHE A 32 3.19 -12.79 -3.64
N ALA A 33 3.90 -13.30 -4.64
CA ALA A 33 4.40 -14.68 -4.63
C ALA A 33 5.32 -14.94 -3.43
N SER A 34 6.26 -14.02 -3.14
CA SER A 34 7.21 -14.22 -2.04
C SER A 34 6.52 -14.17 -0.67
N LEU A 35 5.58 -13.24 -0.46
CA LEU A 35 4.91 -13.08 0.84
C LEU A 35 3.83 -14.13 1.08
N SER A 36 3.09 -14.54 0.04
CA SER A 36 2.16 -15.67 0.16
C SER A 36 2.88 -16.99 0.43
N GLN A 37 4.03 -17.22 -0.21
CA GLN A 37 4.86 -18.40 0.08
C GLN A 37 5.40 -18.35 1.51
N LEU A 38 5.86 -17.19 1.98
CA LEU A 38 6.33 -17.01 3.36
C LEU A 38 5.23 -17.35 4.38
N ALA A 39 3.98 -16.96 4.12
CA ALA A 39 2.85 -17.32 4.96
C ALA A 39 2.53 -18.82 4.89
N ALA A 40 2.63 -19.45 3.72
CA ALA A 40 2.43 -20.87 3.56
C ALA A 40 3.51 -21.71 4.28
N ASP A 41 4.76 -21.22 4.30
CA ASP A 41 5.89 -21.88 4.95
C ASP A 41 5.86 -21.73 6.49
N LYS A 42 5.16 -20.71 7.02
CA LYS A 42 5.13 -20.35 8.44
C LYS A 42 3.71 -20.05 8.95
N PRO A 43 2.76 -21.00 8.77
CA PRO A 43 1.35 -20.76 9.09
C PRO A 43 1.08 -20.49 10.56
N GLU A 44 2.00 -20.87 11.46
CA GLU A 44 1.89 -20.64 12.89
C GLU A 44 2.09 -19.16 13.29
N ILE A 45 2.75 -18.38 12.45
CA ILE A 45 3.05 -16.95 12.72
C ILE A 45 2.69 -16.02 11.57
N ALA A 46 2.27 -16.51 10.42
CA ALA A 46 1.99 -15.71 9.24
C ALA A 46 0.70 -16.13 8.55
N GLN A 47 -0.10 -15.15 8.13
CA GLN A 47 -1.29 -15.35 7.32
C GLN A 47 -1.30 -14.36 6.16
N TRP A 48 -1.60 -14.83 4.96
CA TRP A 48 -1.81 -14.03 3.76
C TRP A 48 -3.30 -13.94 3.50
N ILE A 49 -3.86 -12.72 3.57
CA ILE A 49 -5.30 -12.50 3.49
C ILE A 49 -5.63 -11.50 2.39
N ASP A 50 -6.71 -11.74 1.69
CA ASP A 50 -7.35 -10.80 0.77
C ASP A 50 -8.16 -9.79 1.60
N ILE A 51 -7.95 -8.49 1.36
CA ILE A 51 -8.63 -7.40 2.06
C ILE A 51 -9.52 -6.56 1.12
N GLY A 52 -9.54 -6.87 -0.17
CA GLY A 52 -10.36 -6.21 -1.18
C GLY A 52 -9.70 -6.12 -2.55
N ASP A 53 -10.31 -5.37 -3.43
CA ASP A 53 -10.00 -5.34 -4.85
C ASP A 53 -9.45 -3.98 -5.31
N SER A 54 -8.63 -4.01 -6.37
CA SER A 54 -8.17 -2.82 -7.09
C SER A 54 -9.23 -2.31 -8.07
N TYR A 55 -9.01 -1.11 -8.61
CA TYR A 55 -9.93 -0.47 -9.55
C TYR A 55 -10.18 -1.30 -10.81
N ASP A 56 -9.12 -1.79 -11.46
CA ASP A 56 -9.26 -2.58 -12.69
C ASP A 56 -10.04 -3.88 -12.44
N LYS A 57 -9.90 -4.47 -11.24
CA LYS A 57 -10.59 -5.72 -10.89
C LYS A 57 -12.12 -5.55 -10.74
N VAL A 58 -12.57 -4.43 -10.18
CA VAL A 58 -14.00 -4.18 -9.96
C VAL A 58 -14.68 -3.48 -11.13
N THR A 59 -13.91 -2.97 -12.11
CA THR A 59 -14.43 -2.17 -13.21
C THR A 59 -14.61 -3.03 -14.47
N PRO A 60 -15.85 -3.27 -14.93
CA PRO A 60 -16.09 -4.05 -16.14
C PRO A 60 -15.41 -3.45 -17.38
N GLY A 61 -14.72 -4.29 -18.15
CA GLY A 61 -14.08 -3.89 -19.42
C GLY A 61 -12.65 -3.34 -19.24
N GLU A 62 -12.17 -3.18 -18.03
CA GLU A 62 -10.78 -2.87 -17.73
C GLU A 62 -9.89 -4.13 -17.82
N PRO A 63 -8.56 -3.97 -17.89
CA PRO A 63 -7.64 -5.08 -17.75
C PRO A 63 -7.89 -5.86 -16.46
N ALA A 64 -7.46 -7.12 -16.42
CA ALA A 64 -7.50 -7.89 -15.19
C ALA A 64 -6.74 -7.15 -14.09
N GLY A 65 -7.47 -6.76 -13.05
CA GLY A 65 -6.90 -6.09 -11.86
C GLY A 65 -6.40 -7.11 -10.83
N SER A 66 -6.09 -6.62 -9.65
CA SER A 66 -5.45 -7.39 -8.59
C SER A 66 -6.27 -7.36 -7.31
N ASP A 67 -6.16 -8.43 -6.51
CA ASP A 67 -6.54 -8.38 -5.09
C ASP A 67 -5.57 -7.47 -4.33
N ILE A 68 -6.06 -6.83 -3.28
CA ILE A 68 -5.23 -6.13 -2.30
C ILE A 68 -5.08 -7.06 -1.11
N HIS A 69 -3.84 -7.33 -0.74
CA HIS A 69 -3.54 -8.30 0.30
C HIS A 69 -2.88 -7.67 1.52
N ALA A 70 -3.11 -8.28 2.67
CA ALA A 70 -2.34 -8.04 3.88
C ALA A 70 -1.64 -9.32 4.32
N LEU A 71 -0.39 -9.19 4.76
CA LEU A 71 0.32 -10.21 5.52
C LEU A 71 0.16 -9.88 7.00
N VAL A 72 -0.39 -10.81 7.76
CA VAL A 72 -0.55 -10.70 9.22
C VAL A 72 0.50 -11.57 9.89
N LEU A 73 1.35 -10.96 10.71
CA LEU A 73 2.41 -11.63 11.44
C LEU A 73 2.12 -11.57 12.94
N THR A 74 1.95 -12.73 13.56
CA THR A 74 1.72 -12.90 15.00
C THR A 74 1.83 -14.36 15.38
N ASN A 75 2.30 -14.68 16.57
CA ASN A 75 2.20 -16.06 17.10
C ASN A 75 0.73 -16.39 17.41
N GLN A 76 0.12 -17.23 16.59
CA GLN A 76 -1.28 -17.65 16.73
C GLN A 76 -1.52 -18.55 17.95
N ASN A 77 -0.48 -19.16 18.49
CA ASN A 77 -0.52 -20.00 19.67
C ASN A 77 -0.17 -19.25 20.97
N SER A 78 0.05 -17.93 20.89
CA SER A 78 0.29 -17.10 22.07
C SER A 78 -0.91 -17.10 23.01
N ARG A 79 -0.66 -17.10 24.31
CA ARG A 79 -1.69 -17.00 25.34
C ARG A 79 -2.11 -15.54 25.61
N VAL A 80 -1.48 -14.59 24.96
CA VAL A 80 -1.83 -13.15 25.07
C VAL A 80 -3.10 -12.90 24.28
N THR A 81 -4.16 -12.45 24.96
CA THR A 81 -5.47 -12.19 24.36
C THR A 81 -5.61 -10.75 23.85
N GLU A 82 -4.94 -9.82 24.52
CA GLU A 82 -4.94 -8.39 24.20
C GLU A 82 -3.60 -8.02 23.56
N LYS A 83 -3.47 -8.27 22.24
CA LYS A 83 -2.25 -7.96 21.51
C LYS A 83 -2.24 -6.51 21.02
N GLY A 84 -1.06 -5.89 21.07
CA GLY A 84 -0.84 -4.61 20.38
C GLY A 84 -1.05 -4.76 18.87
N LYS A 85 -1.51 -3.68 18.22
CA LYS A 85 -1.79 -3.67 16.78
C LYS A 85 -0.86 -2.72 16.05
N PHE A 86 -0.23 -3.18 15.00
CA PHE A 86 0.61 -2.36 14.12
C PHE A 86 0.18 -2.60 12.67
N VAL A 87 -0.10 -1.53 11.91
CA VAL A 87 -0.41 -1.63 10.48
C VAL A 87 0.60 -0.81 9.68
N LEU A 88 1.20 -1.44 8.69
CA LEU A 88 2.11 -0.85 7.72
C LEU A 88 1.47 -0.93 6.33
N VAL A 89 1.27 0.21 5.68
CA VAL A 89 0.79 0.29 4.29
C VAL A 89 1.91 0.83 3.41
N ALA A 90 2.17 0.16 2.28
CA ALA A 90 3.20 0.55 1.33
C ALA A 90 2.64 0.66 -0.10
N ALA A 91 3.38 1.31 -0.98
CA ALA A 91 3.08 1.45 -2.41
C ALA A 91 1.69 2.04 -2.72
N ILE A 92 1.19 2.97 -1.89
CA ILE A 92 -0.01 3.73 -2.21
C ILE A 92 0.22 4.63 -3.45
N HIS A 93 1.44 5.12 -3.64
CA HIS A 93 1.86 5.73 -4.88
C HIS A 93 2.70 4.75 -5.69
N ALA A 94 2.25 4.44 -6.87
CA ALA A 94 2.75 3.37 -7.71
C ALA A 94 4.26 3.44 -8.01
N ARG A 95 4.83 4.64 -8.24
CA ARG A 95 6.25 4.85 -8.58
C ARG A 95 7.21 4.76 -7.39
N GLU A 96 6.70 4.63 -6.18
CA GLU A 96 7.50 4.60 -4.94
C GLU A 96 7.97 3.17 -4.65
N TYR A 97 8.86 2.63 -5.50
CA TYR A 97 9.29 1.22 -5.50
C TYR A 97 9.86 0.76 -4.17
N ALA A 98 10.65 1.62 -3.51
CA ALA A 98 11.35 1.27 -2.28
C ALA A 98 10.42 0.92 -1.13
N THR A 99 9.20 1.48 -1.11
CA THR A 99 8.25 1.28 -0.01
C THR A 99 7.75 -0.16 0.06
N ALA A 100 7.40 -0.76 -1.08
CA ALA A 100 6.97 -2.15 -1.17
C ALA A 100 8.10 -3.12 -0.81
N GLU A 101 9.30 -2.87 -1.31
CA GLU A 101 10.46 -3.71 -1.01
C GLU A 101 10.84 -3.64 0.47
N LEU A 102 10.79 -2.44 1.09
CA LEU A 102 11.03 -2.27 2.52
C LEU A 102 10.00 -3.05 3.35
N ALA A 103 8.71 -2.96 2.98
CA ALA A 103 7.65 -3.69 3.66
C ALA A 103 7.84 -5.21 3.56
N ALA A 104 8.20 -5.71 2.37
CA ALA A 104 8.47 -7.14 2.17
C ALA A 104 9.69 -7.62 2.96
N ARG A 105 10.81 -6.88 2.92
CA ARG A 105 12.01 -7.22 3.70
C ARG A 105 11.79 -7.14 5.20
N PHE A 106 10.97 -6.21 5.66
CA PHE A 106 10.58 -6.13 7.06
C PHE A 106 9.82 -7.40 7.48
N ALA A 107 8.87 -7.85 6.68
CA ALA A 107 8.16 -9.11 6.92
C ALA A 107 9.11 -10.33 6.97
N GLU A 108 9.99 -10.45 5.98
CA GLU A 108 10.99 -11.52 5.90
C GLU A 108 11.90 -11.55 7.14
N LYS A 109 12.35 -10.35 7.59
CA LYS A 109 13.18 -10.24 8.79
C LYS A 109 12.45 -10.70 10.04
N LEU A 110 11.18 -10.32 10.22
CA LEU A 110 10.39 -10.73 11.37
C LEU A 110 10.17 -12.24 11.39
N VAL A 111 9.82 -12.84 10.24
CA VAL A 111 9.62 -14.28 10.16
C VAL A 111 10.93 -15.06 10.39
N ALA A 112 12.03 -14.62 9.80
CA ALA A 112 13.33 -15.27 9.98
C ALA A 112 13.87 -15.13 11.41
N GLY A 113 13.52 -14.07 12.11
CA GLY A 113 13.96 -13.81 13.49
C GLY A 113 13.12 -14.52 14.55
N TYR A 114 11.90 -14.94 14.23
CA TYR A 114 11.03 -15.59 15.20
C TYR A 114 11.61 -16.91 15.71
N GLY A 115 11.69 -17.07 17.04
CA GLY A 115 12.31 -18.21 17.71
C GLY A 115 13.84 -18.18 17.72
N VAL A 116 14.48 -17.16 17.12
CA VAL A 116 15.94 -16.99 17.05
C VAL A 116 16.36 -15.70 17.75
N ASP A 117 15.72 -14.59 17.43
CA ASP A 117 15.93 -13.28 18.04
C ASP A 117 14.89 -13.08 19.16
N PRO A 118 15.31 -12.85 20.42
CA PRO A 118 14.39 -12.68 21.54
C PRO A 118 13.44 -11.50 21.39
N ASP A 119 13.91 -10.37 20.82
CA ASP A 119 13.11 -9.17 20.65
C ASP A 119 12.02 -9.38 19.58
N ILE A 120 12.38 -10.03 18.46
CA ILE A 120 11.42 -10.37 17.40
C ILE A 120 10.42 -11.44 17.90
N THR A 121 10.88 -12.40 18.67
CA THR A 121 10.01 -13.43 19.27
C THR A 121 9.00 -12.78 20.20
N TRP A 122 9.47 -11.92 21.11
CA TRP A 122 8.60 -11.16 22.00
C TRP A 122 7.62 -10.28 21.20
N LEU A 123 8.10 -9.60 20.16
CA LEU A 123 7.27 -8.74 19.33
C LEU A 123 6.09 -9.48 18.74
N LEU A 124 6.29 -10.67 18.16
CA LEU A 124 5.22 -11.46 17.54
C LEU A 124 4.38 -12.26 18.57
N ASP A 125 4.90 -12.52 19.75
CA ASP A 125 4.12 -13.13 20.82
C ASP A 125 3.09 -12.17 21.42
N TYR A 126 3.40 -10.87 21.47
CA TYR A 126 2.59 -9.85 22.14
C TYR A 126 1.89 -8.88 21.18
N ASN A 127 2.18 -8.93 19.87
CA ASN A 127 1.59 -8.01 18.91
C ASN A 127 1.10 -8.73 17.66
N GLU A 128 0.20 -8.08 16.93
CA GLU A 128 -0.19 -8.39 15.56
C GLU A 128 0.36 -7.31 14.64
N ILE A 129 1.16 -7.72 13.65
CA ILE A 129 1.78 -6.83 12.68
C ILE A 129 1.12 -7.10 11.33
N HIS A 130 0.40 -6.13 10.81
CA HIS A 130 -0.32 -6.18 9.55
C HIS A 130 0.46 -5.38 8.50
N ILE A 131 0.79 -6.00 7.39
CA ILE A 131 1.57 -5.38 6.31
C ILE A 131 0.77 -5.47 5.02
N VAL A 132 0.36 -4.30 4.48
CA VAL A 132 -0.19 -4.17 3.13
C VAL A 132 0.95 -3.74 2.19
N PRO A 133 1.59 -4.67 1.48
CA PRO A 133 2.83 -4.40 0.75
C PRO A 133 2.61 -3.62 -0.55
N GLN A 134 1.41 -3.72 -1.14
CA GLN A 134 1.03 -3.12 -2.41
C GLN A 134 -0.41 -2.57 -2.32
N ALA A 135 -0.54 -1.32 -1.90
CA ALA A 135 -1.85 -0.67 -1.76
C ALA A 135 -2.45 -0.23 -3.11
N ASN A 136 -1.64 -0.15 -4.16
CA ASN A 136 -2.01 0.27 -5.51
C ASN A 136 -1.37 -0.65 -6.55
N PRO A 137 -1.79 -1.92 -6.63
CA PRO A 137 -1.14 -2.91 -7.49
C PRO A 137 -1.30 -2.61 -8.98
N ASP A 138 -2.47 -2.10 -9.43
CA ASP A 138 -2.72 -1.79 -10.84
C ASP A 138 -1.88 -0.60 -11.31
N GLY A 139 -1.88 0.49 -10.54
CA GLY A 139 -1.02 1.64 -10.83
C GLY A 139 0.45 1.26 -10.83
N ARG A 140 0.86 0.34 -9.93
CA ARG A 140 2.22 -0.21 -9.90
C ARG A 140 2.58 -0.93 -11.19
N GLY A 141 1.66 -1.67 -11.82
CA GLY A 141 1.87 -2.30 -13.11
C GLY A 141 2.27 -1.30 -14.22
N TRP A 142 1.73 -0.07 -14.20
CA TRP A 142 2.17 1.00 -15.09
C TRP A 142 3.57 1.53 -14.74
N ALA A 143 3.84 1.70 -13.45
CA ALA A 143 5.17 2.13 -13.01
C ALA A 143 6.27 1.12 -13.40
N GLU A 144 6.01 -0.17 -13.31
CA GLU A 144 6.92 -1.26 -13.70
C GLU A 144 7.22 -1.27 -15.20
N GLN A 145 6.34 -0.70 -16.02
CA GLN A 145 6.57 -0.49 -17.47
C GLN A 145 7.42 0.75 -17.76
N GLY A 146 7.87 1.49 -16.73
CA GLY A 146 8.73 2.66 -16.84
C GLY A 146 8.00 3.99 -16.88
N TYR A 147 6.69 4.03 -16.61
CA TYR A 147 5.97 5.29 -16.44
C TYR A 147 6.23 5.85 -15.03
N SER A 148 6.35 7.19 -14.92
CA SER A 148 6.40 7.87 -13.62
C SER A 148 5.00 7.94 -13.00
N TRP A 149 4.36 6.77 -12.86
CA TRP A 149 2.97 6.64 -12.45
C TRP A 149 2.82 6.78 -10.93
N ARG A 150 1.89 7.62 -10.47
CA ARG A 150 1.61 7.86 -9.04
C ARG A 150 0.25 7.32 -8.61
N LYS A 151 -0.78 7.59 -9.41
CA LYS A 151 -2.21 7.40 -9.12
C LYS A 151 -2.63 5.94 -9.29
N ASN A 152 -3.91 5.62 -8.98
CA ASN A 152 -4.49 4.35 -9.41
C ASN A 152 -4.84 4.38 -10.91
N THR A 153 -5.70 3.48 -11.35
CA THR A 153 -6.02 3.29 -12.77
C THR A 153 -7.41 3.80 -13.16
N ASP A 154 -8.13 4.49 -12.27
CA ASP A 154 -9.43 5.11 -12.58
C ASP A 154 -9.31 6.05 -13.79
N ARG A 155 -10.23 5.93 -14.77
CA ARG A 155 -10.20 6.64 -16.04
C ARG A 155 -11.35 7.64 -16.20
N PRO A 156 -11.28 8.81 -15.54
CA PRO A 156 -12.26 9.85 -15.77
C PRO A 156 -12.30 10.24 -17.26
N ALA A 157 -13.49 10.31 -17.83
CA ALA A 157 -13.70 10.55 -19.27
C ALA A 157 -13.08 11.89 -19.79
N THR A 158 -12.74 12.79 -18.88
CA THR A 158 -12.16 14.10 -19.20
C THR A 158 -10.64 14.11 -19.32
N CYS A 159 -9.97 13.02 -18.96
CA CYS A 159 -8.51 12.92 -19.00
C CYS A 159 -8.04 12.06 -20.17
N ALA A 160 -6.76 12.22 -20.54
CA ALA A 160 -6.13 11.33 -21.51
C ALA A 160 -6.22 9.88 -21.03
N SER A 161 -6.72 9.01 -21.88
CA SER A 161 -6.95 7.58 -21.59
C SER A 161 -5.70 6.71 -21.71
N SER A 162 -4.58 7.29 -22.15
CA SER A 162 -3.31 6.58 -22.29
C SER A 162 -2.34 6.97 -21.20
N PRO A 163 -1.60 6.02 -20.62
CA PRO A 163 -0.57 6.33 -19.64
C PRO A 163 0.51 7.21 -20.29
N SER A 164 0.96 8.20 -19.53
CA SER A 164 2.03 9.09 -19.98
C SER A 164 2.91 9.49 -18.79
N ASN A 165 4.12 9.93 -19.08
CA ASN A 165 5.00 10.54 -18.06
C ASN A 165 4.66 12.00 -17.77
N ALA A 166 3.61 12.53 -18.39
CA ALA A 166 3.11 13.87 -18.10
C ALA A 166 2.50 13.92 -16.69
N PRO A 167 2.61 15.06 -16.00
CA PRO A 167 1.99 15.24 -14.69
C PRO A 167 0.45 15.22 -14.73
N TYR A 168 -0.12 15.32 -15.92
CA TYR A 168 -1.57 15.34 -16.16
C TYR A 168 -1.98 14.04 -16.86
N SER A 169 -2.46 13.06 -16.10
CA SER A 169 -2.95 11.78 -16.61
C SER A 169 -4.14 11.30 -15.79
N PHE A 170 -4.82 10.27 -16.25
CA PHE A 170 -5.94 9.67 -15.53
C PHE A 170 -5.52 9.11 -14.15
N GLY A 171 -6.48 8.62 -13.38
CA GLY A 171 -6.31 8.02 -12.06
C GLY A 171 -6.60 9.01 -10.93
N VAL A 172 -6.77 8.45 -9.74
CA VAL A 172 -6.97 9.15 -8.47
C VAL A 172 -5.72 9.00 -7.61
N ASP A 173 -5.29 10.09 -6.98
CA ASP A 173 -4.28 10.02 -5.93
C ASP A 173 -4.91 9.41 -4.67
N LEU A 174 -4.65 8.13 -4.44
CA LEU A 174 -5.23 7.37 -3.33
C LEU A 174 -4.93 8.01 -1.97
N ASN A 175 -3.79 8.71 -1.84
CA ASN A 175 -3.43 9.46 -0.64
C ASN A 175 -4.12 10.84 -0.55
N ARG A 176 -5.12 11.09 -1.37
CA ARG A 176 -6.04 12.24 -1.33
C ARG A 176 -7.50 11.83 -1.26
N ASN A 177 -7.79 10.54 -1.38
CA ASN A 177 -9.15 10.02 -1.50
C ASN A 177 -9.75 9.52 -0.18
N SER A 178 -8.99 9.45 0.92
CA SER A 178 -9.51 9.06 2.24
C SER A 178 -10.73 9.87 2.65
N THR A 179 -11.66 9.22 3.36
CA THR A 179 -12.92 9.86 3.81
C THR A 179 -12.70 10.96 4.84
N PHE A 180 -11.65 10.82 5.69
CA PHE A 180 -11.35 11.77 6.74
C PHE A 180 -10.81 13.09 6.17
N LEU A 181 -11.48 14.20 6.49
CA LEU A 181 -11.13 15.56 6.04
C LEU A 181 -10.89 15.68 4.52
N TRP A 182 -11.63 14.93 3.72
CA TRP A 182 -11.49 14.93 2.26
C TRP A 182 -11.65 16.34 1.68
N GLY A 183 -10.69 16.74 0.86
CA GLY A 183 -10.70 18.03 0.15
C GLY A 183 -10.52 19.29 1.01
N THR A 184 -10.21 19.15 2.31
CA THR A 184 -10.10 20.30 3.24
C THR A 184 -8.72 20.93 3.30
N CYS A 185 -7.70 20.33 2.71
CA CYS A 185 -6.31 20.80 2.82
C CYS A 185 -5.94 21.99 1.90
N GLY A 186 -6.89 22.52 1.10
CA GLY A 186 -6.70 23.68 0.23
C GLY A 186 -5.95 23.38 -1.08
N GLU A 187 -5.76 24.42 -1.89
CA GLU A 187 -5.05 24.33 -3.17
C GLU A 187 -3.56 23.97 -2.96
N GLY A 188 -3.03 23.15 -3.87
CA GLY A 188 -1.64 22.68 -3.81
C GLY A 188 -1.45 21.43 -2.95
N CYS A 189 -2.40 21.09 -2.08
CA CYS A 189 -2.42 19.83 -1.32
C CYS A 189 -3.27 18.77 -2.01
N SER A 190 -4.45 19.12 -2.56
CA SER A 190 -5.30 18.24 -3.37
C SER A 190 -5.95 19.02 -4.50
N SER A 191 -6.46 18.33 -5.52
CA SER A 191 -7.11 18.94 -6.68
C SER A 191 -8.47 18.30 -6.95
N SER A 192 -9.42 19.11 -7.44
CA SER A 192 -10.67 18.62 -8.04
C SER A 192 -10.56 18.36 -9.55
N ASP A 193 -9.43 18.75 -10.18
CA ASP A 193 -9.16 18.46 -11.59
C ASP A 193 -8.80 16.98 -11.75
N PRO A 194 -9.61 16.18 -12.48
CA PRO A 194 -9.37 14.75 -12.68
C PRO A 194 -8.01 14.42 -13.31
N CYS A 195 -7.43 15.35 -14.06
CA CYS A 195 -6.15 15.15 -14.73
C CYS A 195 -4.94 15.53 -13.86
N SER A 196 -5.17 16.18 -12.73
CA SER A 196 -4.10 16.55 -11.79
C SER A 196 -3.45 15.33 -11.15
N VAL A 197 -2.13 15.40 -10.91
CA VAL A 197 -1.35 14.36 -10.21
C VAL A 197 -1.78 14.17 -8.75
N ILE A 198 -2.48 15.16 -8.18
CA ILE A 198 -3.03 15.14 -6.82
C ILE A 198 -4.57 15.15 -6.83
N TYR A 199 -5.19 14.61 -7.86
CA TYR A 199 -6.65 14.49 -7.94
C TYR A 199 -7.19 13.62 -6.82
N ARG A 200 -8.15 14.17 -6.05
CA ARG A 200 -8.70 13.53 -4.85
C ARG A 200 -9.85 12.55 -5.08
N GLY A 201 -10.20 12.29 -6.36
CA GLY A 201 -11.37 11.49 -6.71
C GLY A 201 -12.67 12.31 -6.77
N SER A 202 -13.74 11.65 -7.20
CA SER A 202 -15.06 12.25 -7.40
C SER A 202 -15.80 12.51 -6.08
N SER A 203 -15.49 11.73 -5.05
CA SER A 203 -16.06 11.83 -3.70
C SER A 203 -15.11 11.22 -2.65
N PRO A 204 -15.35 11.45 -1.34
CA PRO A 204 -14.58 10.81 -0.28
C PRO A 204 -14.67 9.29 -0.38
N GLY A 205 -13.52 8.61 -0.46
CA GLY A 205 -13.48 7.15 -0.55
C GLY A 205 -14.14 6.60 -1.81
N SER A 206 -14.05 7.30 -2.95
CA SER A 206 -14.57 6.80 -4.22
C SER A 206 -13.82 5.56 -4.71
N GLU A 207 -12.54 5.42 -4.38
CA GLU A 207 -11.67 4.39 -4.93
C GLU A 207 -11.75 3.07 -4.15
N PRO A 208 -11.87 1.93 -4.84
CA PRO A 208 -11.98 0.62 -4.20
C PRO A 208 -10.78 0.29 -3.33
N GLU A 209 -9.57 0.67 -3.74
CA GLU A 209 -8.36 0.48 -2.95
C GLU A 209 -8.44 1.22 -1.60
N VAL A 210 -8.96 2.45 -1.60
CA VAL A 210 -9.14 3.24 -0.37
C VAL A 210 -10.23 2.64 0.50
N GLN A 211 -11.32 2.17 -0.10
CA GLN A 211 -12.41 1.50 0.61
C GLN A 211 -11.90 0.22 1.30
N ALA A 212 -11.14 -0.61 0.58
CA ALA A 212 -10.55 -1.83 1.09
C ALA A 212 -9.62 -1.56 2.29
N ILE A 213 -8.67 -0.64 2.13
CA ILE A 213 -7.71 -0.28 3.19
C ILE A 213 -8.45 0.29 4.41
N GLN A 214 -9.40 1.22 4.22
CA GLN A 214 -10.14 1.80 5.34
C GLN A 214 -11.07 0.79 6.04
N ALA A 215 -11.68 -0.13 5.29
CA ALA A 215 -12.47 -1.22 5.87
C ALA A 215 -11.58 -2.15 6.70
N TYR A 216 -10.43 -2.50 6.16
CA TYR A 216 -9.43 -3.31 6.87
C TYR A 216 -8.93 -2.61 8.13
N MET A 217 -8.57 -1.33 8.05
CA MET A 217 -8.15 -0.54 9.22
C MET A 217 -9.22 -0.55 10.33
N ARG A 218 -10.51 -0.40 9.97
CA ARG A 218 -11.62 -0.46 10.93
C ARG A 218 -11.83 -1.85 11.54
N SER A 219 -11.40 -2.91 10.85
CA SER A 219 -11.45 -4.28 11.43
C SER A 219 -10.29 -4.55 12.39
N VAL A 220 -9.15 -3.88 12.19
CA VAL A 220 -7.94 -4.04 13.02
C VAL A 220 -7.98 -3.14 14.25
N PHE A 221 -8.32 -1.86 14.07
CA PHE A 221 -8.36 -0.88 15.16
C PHE A 221 -9.78 -0.60 15.62
N ALA A 222 -9.99 -0.64 16.92
CA ALA A 222 -11.21 -0.09 17.51
C ALA A 222 -11.23 1.43 17.34
N ASP A 223 -12.42 2.01 17.22
CA ASP A 223 -12.58 3.45 17.33
C ASP A 223 -12.42 3.85 18.80
N GLN A 224 -11.33 4.56 19.08
CA GLN A 224 -10.94 4.92 20.45
C GLN A 224 -11.14 6.40 20.75
N ARG A 225 -11.66 7.17 19.80
CA ARG A 225 -11.89 8.61 19.95
C ARG A 225 -13.40 8.91 19.90
N GLY A 226 -13.81 10.02 20.49
CA GLY A 226 -15.17 10.51 20.38
C GLY A 226 -15.55 10.90 18.94
N PRO A 227 -16.83 11.24 18.69
CA PRO A 227 -17.38 11.43 17.35
C PRO A 227 -16.83 12.66 16.61
N ASN A 228 -16.23 13.60 17.33
CA ASN A 228 -15.66 14.79 16.71
C ASN A 228 -14.16 14.60 16.44
N TYR A 229 -13.68 15.12 15.31
CA TYR A 229 -12.25 15.01 14.96
C TYR A 229 -11.32 15.74 15.95
N THR A 230 -11.85 16.67 16.73
CA THR A 230 -11.14 17.41 17.80
C THR A 230 -11.16 16.71 19.15
N ASP A 231 -11.93 15.63 19.30
CA ASP A 231 -11.99 14.90 20.55
C ASP A 231 -10.61 14.25 20.82
N ALA A 232 -10.17 14.36 22.07
CA ALA A 232 -8.92 13.74 22.47
C ALA A 232 -9.06 12.21 22.50
N ALA A 233 -8.04 11.51 22.02
CA ALA A 233 -7.94 10.07 22.25
C ALA A 233 -7.65 9.79 23.73
N PRO A 234 -8.17 8.70 24.30
CA PRO A 234 -7.82 8.26 25.65
C PRO A 234 -6.30 8.07 25.82
N LEU A 235 -5.80 8.25 27.05
CA LEU A 235 -4.37 8.09 27.34
C LEU A 235 -3.86 6.65 27.16
N ASP A 236 -4.75 5.69 27.24
CA ASP A 236 -4.51 4.26 27.02
C ASP A 236 -4.80 3.81 25.58
N THR A 237 -5.00 4.76 24.65
CA THR A 237 -5.15 4.46 23.22
C THR A 237 -3.95 3.67 22.72
N ASN A 238 -4.20 2.55 22.08
CA ASN A 238 -3.20 1.67 21.53
C ASN A 238 -3.33 1.52 20.01
N GLY A 239 -2.30 0.94 19.40
CA GLY A 239 -2.23 0.75 17.96
C GLY A 239 -1.37 1.80 17.25
N VAL A 240 -0.67 1.36 16.21
CA VAL A 240 0.20 2.20 15.39
C VAL A 240 -0.12 1.96 13.92
N PHE A 241 -0.28 3.05 13.17
CA PHE A 241 -0.41 3.03 11.72
C PHE A 241 0.73 3.79 11.07
N ILE A 242 1.39 3.17 10.08
CA ILE A 242 2.42 3.82 9.26
C ILE A 242 2.08 3.63 7.78
N SER A 243 2.09 4.73 7.02
CA SER A 243 2.07 4.71 5.56
C SER A 243 3.44 5.08 5.01
N LEU A 244 4.05 4.17 4.27
CA LEU A 244 5.38 4.37 3.69
C LEU A 244 5.29 5.13 2.37
N HIS A 245 6.11 6.16 2.25
CA HIS A 245 6.29 6.94 1.04
C HIS A 245 7.77 7.08 0.65
N SER A 246 8.04 7.41 -0.60
CA SER A 246 9.36 7.85 -1.07
C SER A 246 9.18 8.90 -2.17
N TYR A 247 10.04 9.93 -2.21
CA TYR A 247 11.11 10.23 -1.28
C TYR A 247 10.81 11.55 -0.56
N GLY A 248 11.43 11.84 0.59
CA GLY A 248 11.17 13.10 1.28
C GLY A 248 11.97 13.31 2.57
N ASN A 249 12.48 12.22 3.17
CA ASN A 249 13.14 12.25 4.48
C ASN A 249 12.26 12.91 5.57
N LEU A 250 10.96 12.67 5.52
CA LEU A 250 9.97 13.18 6.47
C LEU A 250 9.37 12.00 7.25
N VAL A 251 9.19 12.20 8.53
CA VAL A 251 8.47 11.29 9.45
C VAL A 251 7.28 12.03 10.03
#